data_7ceb992800f6ee5a401da9f851d0f0f7
#
_entry.id   7ceb992800f6ee5a401da9f851d0f0f7
#
_cell.length_a   1.000
_cell.length_b   1.000
_cell.length_c   1.000
_cell.angle_alpha   90.00
_cell.angle_beta   90.00
_cell.angle_gamma   90.00
#
_symmetry.space_group_name_H-M   'P 1'
#
loop_
_entity.id
_entity.type
_entity.pdbx_description
1 polymer ?
#
loop_
_entity_poly.entity_id
_entity_poly.type
_entity_poly.pdbx_seq_one_letter_code
_entity_poly.pdbx_strand_id
1 'polypeptide(L)'
;MLITDEQFASVRGTVMDANPDMAAQMAGRIVDEGLKFVAACAKNPGLGLAPSRIVDEGWHALILHTALYAELCDTLGDQFVHHYPGYDPTNYDPPILDRTREKITELGWEADQELWGPPSDETLASVAAKCQHAPDCTIIITPRPKPGVA
;
A
#
# COMPACT_ATOMS: atom_id res chain seq x y z
N MET A 1 1.38 12.25 13.39
CA MET A 1 0.21 11.66 12.70
C MET A 1 0.19 12.18 11.27
N LEU A 2 0.03 11.29 10.29
CA LEU A 2 0.09 11.67 8.87
C LEU A 2 -1.22 12.26 8.35
N ILE A 3 -2.34 11.83 8.90
CA ILE A 3 -3.69 12.29 8.56
C ILE A 3 -4.50 12.45 9.85
N THR A 4 -5.62 13.17 9.79
CA THR A 4 -6.49 13.35 10.96
C THR A 4 -7.29 12.08 11.28
N ASP A 5 -7.81 11.98 12.50
CA ASP A 5 -8.65 10.85 12.91
C ASP A 5 -9.91 10.74 12.04
N GLU A 6 -10.50 11.86 11.64
CA GLU A 6 -11.64 11.89 10.73
C GLU A 6 -11.28 11.36 9.34
N GLN A 7 -10.16 11.80 8.81
CA GLN A 7 -9.65 11.29 7.53
C GLN A 7 -9.35 9.79 7.60
N PHE A 8 -8.71 9.36 8.67
CA PHE A 8 -8.43 7.94 8.91
C PHE A 8 -9.72 7.11 8.93
N ALA A 9 -10.75 7.58 9.66
CA ALA A 9 -12.03 6.89 9.72
C ALA A 9 -12.70 6.81 8.34
N SER A 10 -12.59 7.85 7.53
CA SER A 10 -13.13 7.85 6.16
C SER A 10 -12.43 6.83 5.27
N VAL A 11 -11.10 6.77 5.32
CA VAL A 11 -10.33 5.80 4.53
C VAL A 11 -10.62 4.38 5.00
N ARG A 12 -10.68 4.16 6.32
CA ARG A 12 -11.07 2.86 6.89
C ARG A 12 -12.46 2.42 6.39
N GLY A 13 -13.40 3.33 6.32
CA GLY A 13 -14.73 3.07 5.76
C GLY A 13 -14.66 2.59 4.31
N THR A 14 -13.78 3.19 3.52
CA THR A 14 -13.58 2.78 2.11
C THR A 14 -13.03 1.35 2.03
N VAL A 15 -12.09 0.96 2.88
CA VAL A 15 -11.61 -0.42 2.97
C VAL A 15 -12.74 -1.37 3.33
N MET A 16 -13.55 -1.01 4.32
CA MET A 16 -14.68 -1.84 4.77
C MET A 16 -15.77 -1.99 3.69
N ASP A 17 -16.06 -0.92 2.96
CA ASP A 17 -17.05 -0.96 1.87
C ASP A 17 -16.60 -1.91 0.74
N ALA A 18 -15.33 -1.96 0.47
CA ALA A 18 -14.76 -2.88 -0.52
C ALA A 18 -14.64 -4.32 0.00
N ASN A 19 -14.68 -4.52 1.31
CA ASN A 19 -14.50 -5.82 1.96
C ASN A 19 -15.58 -6.03 3.04
N PRO A 20 -16.83 -6.36 2.66
CA PRO A 20 -17.97 -6.33 3.58
C PRO A 20 -17.85 -7.18 4.84
N ASP A 21 -17.04 -8.26 4.80
CA ASP A 21 -16.86 -9.16 5.95
C ASP A 21 -15.70 -8.75 6.85
N MET A 22 -15.02 -7.66 6.54
CA MET A 22 -13.85 -7.22 7.28
C MET A 22 -14.23 -6.41 8.52
N ALA A 23 -13.66 -6.76 9.68
CA ALA A 23 -13.84 -6.00 10.90
C ALA A 23 -13.15 -4.63 10.82
N ALA A 24 -13.74 -3.62 11.49
CA ALA A 24 -13.21 -2.26 11.51
C ALA A 24 -11.77 -2.20 12.04
N GLN A 25 -11.44 -3.02 13.03
CA GLN A 25 -10.10 -3.08 13.59
C GLN A 25 -9.06 -3.54 12.54
N MET A 26 -9.39 -4.57 11.77
CA MET A 26 -8.51 -5.05 10.70
C MET A 26 -8.38 -4.00 9.59
N ALA A 27 -9.49 -3.39 9.18
CA ALA A 27 -9.45 -2.32 8.18
C ALA A 27 -8.58 -1.14 8.64
N GLY A 28 -8.63 -0.79 9.91
CA GLY A 28 -7.76 0.25 10.49
C GLY A 28 -6.28 -0.11 10.42
N ARG A 29 -5.91 -1.36 10.71
CA ARG A 29 -4.53 -1.84 10.58
C ARG A 29 -4.06 -1.75 9.14
N ILE A 30 -4.92 -2.09 8.19
CA ILE A 30 -4.62 -2.02 6.75
C ILE A 30 -4.37 -0.58 6.31
N VAL A 31 -5.20 0.36 6.76
CA VAL A 31 -4.99 1.80 6.47
C VAL A 31 -3.66 2.29 7.06
N ASP A 32 -3.36 1.90 8.30
CA ASP A 32 -2.11 2.29 8.96
C ASP A 32 -0.89 1.82 8.18
N GLU A 33 -0.89 0.57 7.73
CA GLU A 33 0.20 0.04 6.92
C GLU A 33 0.27 0.70 5.54
N GLY A 34 -0.86 1.05 4.95
CA GLY A 34 -0.92 1.81 3.71
C GLY A 34 -0.25 3.18 3.85
N LEU A 35 -0.50 3.87 4.96
CA LEU A 35 0.14 5.16 5.27
C LEU A 35 1.65 5.01 5.43
N LYS A 36 2.11 4.01 6.16
CA LYS A 36 3.54 3.72 6.32
C LYS A 36 4.21 3.43 4.98
N PHE A 37 3.53 2.68 4.12
CA PHE A 37 4.03 2.37 2.78
C PHE A 37 4.17 3.64 1.93
N VAL A 38 3.15 4.48 1.88
CA VAL A 38 3.21 5.75 1.12
C VAL A 38 4.35 6.64 1.63
N ALA A 39 4.51 6.73 2.95
CA ALA A 39 5.60 7.49 3.55
C ALA A 39 6.98 6.93 3.15
N ALA A 40 7.14 5.61 3.17
CA ALA A 40 8.39 4.97 2.75
C ALA A 40 8.70 5.27 1.27
N CYS A 41 7.70 5.21 0.40
CA CYS A 41 7.86 5.56 -1.02
C CYS A 41 8.24 7.03 -1.21
N ALA A 42 7.57 7.93 -0.52
CA ALA A 42 7.82 9.37 -0.62
C ALA A 42 9.23 9.76 -0.17
N LYS A 43 9.75 9.07 0.84
CA LYS A 43 11.09 9.31 1.39
C LYS A 43 12.21 8.61 0.60
N ASN A 44 11.87 7.70 -0.27
CA ASN A 44 12.84 6.91 -1.05
C ASN A 44 12.47 6.91 -2.53
N PRO A 45 12.40 8.08 -3.17
CA PRO A 45 11.99 8.16 -4.58
C PRO A 45 12.96 7.37 -5.47
N GLY A 46 12.41 6.61 -6.41
CA GLY A 46 13.20 5.83 -7.36
C GLY A 46 13.76 4.52 -6.84
N LEU A 47 13.55 4.19 -5.55
CA LEU A 47 14.11 2.96 -4.97
C LEU A 47 13.36 1.69 -5.41
N GLY A 48 12.13 1.81 -5.88
CA GLY A 48 11.33 0.65 -6.28
C GLY A 48 10.82 -0.14 -5.08
N LEU A 49 9.87 0.43 -4.35
CA LEU A 49 9.19 -0.23 -3.25
C LEU A 49 7.82 -0.72 -3.71
N ALA A 50 7.30 -1.74 -3.04
CA ALA A 50 5.98 -2.28 -3.34
C ALA A 50 5.30 -2.81 -2.07
N PRO A 51 3.96 -2.74 -1.99
CA PRO A 51 3.22 -3.26 -0.87
C PRO A 51 2.94 -4.76 -1.02
N SER A 52 2.63 -5.43 0.09
CA SER A 52 1.93 -6.71 0.01
C SER A 52 0.52 -6.48 -0.55
N ARG A 53 -0.15 -7.54 -0.97
CA ARG A 53 -1.52 -7.45 -1.45
C ARG A 53 -2.46 -6.84 -0.42
N ILE A 54 -2.31 -7.22 0.84
CA ILE A 54 -3.14 -6.73 1.94
C ILE A 54 -2.89 -5.23 2.17
N VAL A 55 -1.64 -4.82 2.20
CA VAL A 55 -1.27 -3.41 2.36
C VAL A 55 -1.68 -2.58 1.14
N ASP A 56 -1.66 -3.15 -0.05
CA ASP A 56 -2.14 -2.53 -1.28
C ASP A 56 -3.63 -2.14 -1.18
N GLU A 57 -4.44 -2.90 -0.45
CA GLU A 57 -5.82 -2.54 -0.17
C GLU A 57 -5.93 -1.20 0.56
N GLY A 58 -5.07 -0.97 1.53
CA GLY A 58 -4.99 0.32 2.24
C GLY A 58 -4.51 1.45 1.32
N TRP A 59 -3.55 1.18 0.48
CA TRP A 59 -3.07 2.15 -0.50
C TRP A 59 -4.15 2.53 -1.51
N HIS A 60 -4.88 1.54 -2.06
CA HIS A 60 -6.02 1.79 -2.95
C HIS A 60 -7.08 2.67 -2.30
N ALA A 61 -7.42 2.39 -1.05
CA ALA A 61 -8.39 3.19 -0.32
C ALA A 61 -7.90 4.64 -0.15
N LEU A 62 -6.63 4.85 0.18
CA LEU A 62 -6.03 6.19 0.26
C LEU A 62 -6.13 6.94 -1.07
N ILE A 63 -5.79 6.29 -2.17
CA ILE A 63 -5.80 6.88 -3.52
C ILE A 63 -7.21 7.33 -3.92
N LEU A 64 -8.25 6.60 -3.54
CA LEU A 64 -9.62 6.97 -3.84
C LEU A 64 -10.03 8.29 -3.18
N HIS A 65 -9.41 8.66 -2.08
CA HIS A 65 -9.54 9.97 -1.45
C HIS A 65 -8.52 10.93 -2.06
N THR A 66 -8.73 11.32 -3.30
CA THR A 66 -7.72 11.97 -4.14
C THR A 66 -7.16 13.28 -3.56
N ALA A 67 -8.02 14.14 -2.99
CA ALA A 67 -7.57 15.40 -2.39
C ALA A 67 -6.69 15.13 -1.16
N LEU A 68 -7.13 14.21 -0.29
CA LEU A 68 -6.36 13.78 0.88
C LEU A 68 -5.03 13.16 0.44
N TYR A 69 -5.06 12.30 -0.57
CA TYR A 69 -3.86 11.61 -1.04
C TYR A 69 -2.83 12.60 -1.63
N ALA A 70 -3.27 13.56 -2.43
CA ALA A 70 -2.39 14.58 -2.98
C ALA A 70 -1.74 15.41 -1.86
N GLU A 71 -2.52 15.84 -0.87
CA GLU A 71 -2.02 16.59 0.28
C GLU A 71 -1.03 15.76 1.10
N LEU A 72 -1.33 14.48 1.32
CA LEU A 72 -0.44 13.55 2.02
C LEU A 72 0.91 13.44 1.31
N CYS A 73 0.91 13.25 -0.01
CA CYS A 73 2.14 13.17 -0.80
C CYS A 73 2.95 14.46 -0.71
N ASP A 74 2.30 15.62 -0.80
CA ASP A 74 2.95 16.93 -0.68
C ASP A 74 3.60 17.11 0.70
N THR A 75 2.93 16.65 1.75
CA THR A 75 3.44 16.75 3.12
C THR A 75 4.65 15.82 3.34
N LEU A 76 4.66 14.66 2.71
CA LEU A 76 5.71 13.66 2.88
C LEU A 76 6.97 13.93 2.07
N GLY A 77 6.84 14.57 0.91
CA GLY A 77 7.98 14.81 0.03
C GLY A 77 7.60 15.65 -1.18
N ASP A 78 8.52 15.76 -2.13
CA ASP A 78 8.35 16.61 -3.30
C ASP A 78 7.67 15.91 -4.48
N GLN A 79 7.35 14.62 -4.33
CA GLN A 79 6.82 13.82 -5.42
C GLN A 79 5.53 13.10 -5.04
N PHE A 80 4.60 13.07 -6.00
CA PHE A 80 3.40 12.27 -5.89
C PHE A 80 3.75 10.78 -6.01
N VAL A 81 3.27 9.98 -5.07
CA VAL A 81 3.49 8.52 -5.08
C VAL A 81 2.45 7.87 -5.99
N HIS A 82 2.85 7.60 -7.23
CA HIS A 82 1.96 7.01 -8.23
C HIS A 82 1.79 5.50 -8.04
N HIS A 83 0.58 5.03 -8.30
CA HIS A 83 0.25 3.60 -8.36
C HIS A 83 0.27 3.15 -9.82
N TYR A 84 1.08 2.15 -10.12
CA TYR A 84 1.16 1.55 -11.46
C TYR A 84 0.56 0.14 -11.41
N PRO A 85 -0.74 -0.03 -11.76
CA PRO A 85 -1.36 -1.34 -11.73
C PRO A 85 -0.85 -2.24 -12.85
N GLY A 86 -0.86 -3.53 -12.61
CA GLY A 86 -0.53 -4.53 -13.61
C GLY A 86 0.69 -5.36 -13.25
N TYR A 87 0.62 -6.63 -13.61
CA TYR A 87 1.69 -7.58 -13.41
C TYR A 87 2.62 -7.59 -14.62
N ASP A 88 3.91 -7.47 -14.38
CA ASP A 88 4.94 -7.60 -15.40
C ASP A 88 6.05 -8.55 -14.91
N PRO A 89 6.11 -9.79 -15.43
CA PRO A 89 7.10 -10.77 -14.99
C PRO A 89 8.55 -10.32 -15.16
N THR A 90 8.82 -9.38 -16.07
CA THR A 90 10.17 -8.88 -16.32
C THR A 90 10.70 -8.02 -15.18
N ASN A 91 9.81 -7.53 -14.31
CA ASN A 91 10.16 -6.72 -13.15
C ASN A 91 10.10 -7.50 -11.83
N TYR A 92 10.18 -8.83 -11.90
CA TYR A 92 10.16 -9.67 -10.73
C TYR A 92 11.35 -9.38 -9.81
N ASP A 93 11.05 -9.01 -8.57
CA ASP A 93 12.05 -8.64 -7.57
C ASP A 93 11.67 -9.28 -6.23
N PRO A 94 12.10 -10.52 -5.94
CA PRO A 94 11.71 -11.24 -4.73
C PRO A 94 11.98 -10.50 -3.41
N PRO A 95 13.11 -9.76 -3.23
CA PRO A 95 13.38 -9.08 -1.97
C PRO A 95 12.64 -7.75 -1.79
N ILE A 96 11.76 -7.37 -2.70
CA ILE A 96 11.13 -6.03 -2.67
C ILE A 96 10.30 -5.80 -1.41
N LEU A 97 9.61 -6.82 -0.88
CA LEU A 97 8.83 -6.69 0.35
C LEU A 97 9.71 -6.48 1.56
N ASP A 98 10.82 -7.20 1.65
CA ASP A 98 11.78 -7.02 2.74
C ASP A 98 12.40 -5.63 2.70
N ARG A 99 12.79 -5.17 1.51
CA ARG A 99 13.32 -3.82 1.32
C ARG A 99 12.31 -2.75 1.73
N THR A 100 11.05 -2.93 1.38
CA THR A 100 9.99 -1.99 1.75
C THR A 100 9.80 -1.93 3.27
N ARG A 101 9.77 -3.08 3.94
CA ARG A 101 9.69 -3.14 5.41
C ARG A 101 10.89 -2.49 6.09
N GLU A 102 12.08 -2.69 5.55
CA GLU A 102 13.29 -2.03 6.06
C GLU A 102 13.15 -0.51 6.00
N LYS A 103 12.63 0.02 4.90
CA LYS A 103 12.41 1.47 4.76
C LYS A 103 11.36 2.01 5.72
N ILE A 104 10.32 1.23 6.02
CA ILE A 104 9.35 1.58 7.07
C ILE A 104 10.03 1.64 8.44
N THR A 105 10.88 0.66 8.73
CA THR A 105 11.63 0.61 9.99
C THR A 105 12.60 1.80 10.13
N GLU A 106 13.25 2.19 9.05
CA GLU A 106 14.14 3.37 9.04
C GLU A 106 13.40 4.67 9.38
N LEU A 107 12.10 4.74 9.12
CA LEU A 107 11.27 5.89 9.50
C LEU A 107 10.82 5.85 10.97
N GLY A 108 11.17 4.82 11.71
CA GLY A 108 10.85 4.70 13.13
C GLY A 108 9.56 3.93 13.43
N TRP A 109 9.00 3.24 12.44
CA TRP A 109 7.79 2.42 12.60
C TRP A 109 8.10 0.94 12.50
N GLU A 110 7.21 0.11 13.02
CA GLU A 110 7.23 -1.33 12.78
C GLU A 110 6.19 -1.68 11.73
N ALA A 111 6.59 -2.50 10.74
CA ALA A 111 5.65 -3.08 9.79
C ALA A 111 4.87 -4.22 10.47
N ASP A 112 3.57 -4.30 10.20
CA ASP A 112 2.71 -5.36 10.73
C ASP A 112 3.03 -6.69 10.04
N GLN A 113 3.69 -7.60 10.77
CA GLN A 113 4.17 -8.87 10.22
C GLN A 113 3.08 -9.70 9.55
N GLU A 114 1.87 -9.68 10.11
CA GLU A 114 0.74 -10.42 9.54
C GLU A 114 0.31 -9.87 8.19
N LEU A 115 0.29 -8.54 8.04
CA LEU A 115 -0.20 -7.89 6.84
C LEU A 115 0.83 -7.86 5.71
N TRP A 116 2.10 -7.97 6.02
CA TRP A 116 3.18 -7.99 5.04
C TRP A 116 3.55 -9.39 4.57
N GLY A 117 3.06 -10.42 5.24
CA GLY A 117 3.29 -11.82 4.87
C GLY A 117 2.18 -12.38 3.98
N PRO A 118 2.20 -13.69 3.75
CA PRO A 118 1.09 -14.40 3.12
C PRO A 118 -0.18 -14.24 3.95
N PRO A 119 -1.38 -14.21 3.32
CA PRO A 119 -2.63 -14.11 4.07
C PRO A 119 -2.77 -15.23 5.11
N SER A 120 -3.09 -14.87 6.34
CA SER A 120 -3.20 -15.80 7.46
C SER A 120 -4.61 -16.35 7.67
N ASP A 121 -5.63 -15.75 7.04
CA ASP A 121 -7.01 -16.20 7.11
C ASP A 121 -7.77 -15.87 5.80
N GLU A 122 -8.99 -16.40 5.70
CA GLU A 122 -9.82 -16.25 4.50
C GLU A 122 -10.20 -14.78 4.21
N THR A 123 -10.45 -13.99 5.26
CA THR A 123 -10.80 -12.58 5.10
C THR A 123 -9.66 -11.81 4.46
N LEU A 124 -8.43 -12.04 4.92
CA LEU A 124 -7.24 -11.42 4.34
C LEU A 124 -6.93 -11.95 2.93
N ALA A 125 -7.16 -13.24 2.71
CA ALA A 125 -6.97 -13.84 1.39
C ALA A 125 -7.94 -13.30 0.33
N SER A 126 -9.09 -12.79 0.76
CA SER A 126 -10.16 -12.32 -0.12
C SER A 126 -10.24 -10.81 -0.25
N VAL A 127 -9.23 -10.05 0.20
CA VAL A 127 -9.26 -8.59 0.06
C VAL A 127 -9.51 -8.15 -1.39
N ALA A 128 -10.27 -7.07 -1.54
CA ALA A 128 -10.75 -6.62 -2.84
C ALA A 128 -9.65 -6.10 -3.75
N ALA A 129 -8.56 -5.57 -3.20
CA ALA A 129 -7.40 -5.21 -3.98
C ALA A 129 -6.82 -6.46 -4.65
N LYS A 130 -7.35 -6.77 -5.78
CA LYS A 130 -6.81 -7.84 -6.60
C LYS A 130 -5.49 -7.37 -7.15
N CYS A 131 -4.47 -7.61 -6.35
CA CYS A 131 -3.11 -7.39 -6.75
C CYS A 131 -2.87 -8.12 -8.06
N GLN A 132 -2.81 -7.39 -9.12
CA GLN A 132 -2.55 -7.94 -10.44
C GLN A 132 -1.08 -8.29 -10.62
N HIS A 133 -0.32 -8.23 -9.52
CA HIS A 133 1.13 -8.39 -9.57
C HIS A 133 1.54 -9.85 -9.55
N ALA A 134 0.78 -10.71 -8.86
CA ALA A 134 1.03 -12.13 -8.83
C ALA A 134 -0.20 -12.90 -8.37
N PRO A 135 -0.39 -14.14 -8.84
CA PRO A 135 -1.54 -14.97 -8.44
C PRO A 135 -1.61 -15.20 -6.93
N ASP A 136 -0.48 -15.36 -6.28
CA ASP A 136 -0.36 -15.62 -4.85
C ASP A 136 0.10 -14.41 -4.04
N CYS A 137 0.33 -13.28 -4.70
CA CYS A 137 0.81 -12.04 -4.11
C CYS A 137 2.12 -12.14 -3.33
N THR A 138 2.92 -13.12 -3.65
CA THR A 138 4.29 -13.24 -3.14
C THR A 138 5.29 -12.55 -4.05
N ILE A 139 4.87 -12.20 -5.25
CA ILE A 139 5.68 -11.54 -6.27
C ILE A 139 5.12 -10.15 -6.52
N ILE A 140 5.93 -9.16 -6.34
CA ILE A 140 5.52 -7.76 -6.50
C ILE A 140 6.38 -7.09 -7.55
N ILE A 141 5.71 -6.29 -8.37
CA ILE A 141 6.34 -5.61 -9.49
C ILE A 141 6.76 -4.21 -9.10
N THR A 142 7.98 -3.85 -9.42
CA THR A 142 8.45 -2.49 -9.26
C THR A 142 7.61 -1.55 -10.13
N PRO A 143 7.04 -0.49 -9.56
CA PRO A 143 6.33 0.51 -10.36
C PRO A 143 7.22 1.12 -11.43
N ARG A 144 6.67 1.32 -12.59
CA ARG A 144 7.37 1.95 -13.70
C ARG A 144 6.47 2.98 -14.40
N PRO A 145 7.06 3.94 -15.11
CA PRO A 145 6.29 4.89 -15.90
C PRO A 145 5.38 4.18 -16.90
N LYS A 146 4.18 4.71 -17.09
CA LYS A 146 3.28 4.18 -18.10
C LYS A 146 3.86 4.39 -19.49
N PRO A 147 3.67 3.43 -20.40
CA PRO A 147 4.05 3.62 -21.79
C PRO A 147 3.35 4.86 -22.37
N GLY A 148 4.07 5.65 -23.13
CA GLY A 148 3.51 6.84 -23.78
C GLY A 148 3.49 8.09 -22.93
N VAL A 149 3.93 8.07 -21.71
CA VAL A 149 4.19 9.26 -20.91
C VAL A 149 5.69 9.53 -21.02
N ALA A 150 6.04 10.14 -22.08
CA ALA A 150 7.40 10.62 -22.29
C ALA A 150 7.46 12.09 -21.93
#